data_b1333bb06d40d4007735015ef805ebad
#
_entry.id   b1333bb06d40d4007735015ef805ebad
#
_cell.length_a   1.000
_cell.length_b   1.000
_cell.length_c   1.000
_cell.angle_alpha   90.00
_cell.angle_beta   90.00
_cell.angle_gamma   90.00
#
_symmetry.space_group_name_H-M   'P 1'
#
loop_
_entity.id
_entity.type
_entity.pdbx_description
1 polymer ?
#
loop_
_entity_poly.entity_id
_entity_poly.type
_entity_poly.pdbx_seq_one_letter_code
_entity_poly.pdbx_strand_id
1 'polypeptide(L)'
;FSDLRRPSEETAFIGWGMAAYSYKYTENKKPPVASIVWNKTADQKSITAQLKATYLLRNLINIPAYNMGPSELENAVRTVAAQNKASVKVIKGKPLENGFPLIHAVGMASGTGARAPRLIELNWSGSKAKNAKTICLVGKGVCFDTGGLDLKPSQYMRYMKKDMGGAAHALALASIIMSKNLPVRLRLLIPAVENAVAAESFRPGDIFKSRKGITVENTNTDAEGRLVLADTLTYATEDKAKPDLVIDFATLTGSARAALGQDIPAMFSNDDTIGQELQKTAIASADPLWQMPLWDGYKSIIESSAADLHNSAGVPGDLIYSALFLQKFLVDTPKAPNWVHVDCFAWENAGRPGRSKGGMDTGLRALATFLTQRYG
;
A
#
# COMPACT_ATOMS: atom_id res chain seq x y z
N PHE A 1 16.03 -26.20 -10.97
CA PHE A 1 16.34 -25.78 -9.59
C PHE A 1 17.85 -25.79 -9.27
N SER A 2 18.73 -26.06 -10.21
CA SER A 2 20.19 -26.08 -10.04
C SER A 2 20.84 -24.68 -10.02
N ASP A 3 20.09 -23.60 -10.25
CA ASP A 3 20.61 -22.22 -10.33
C ASP A 3 20.17 -21.32 -9.14
N LEU A 4 19.92 -21.89 -7.98
CA LEU A 4 19.87 -21.12 -6.75
C LEU A 4 21.28 -20.57 -6.47
N ARG A 5 21.60 -19.43 -7.09
CA ARG A 5 22.78 -18.64 -6.77
C ARG A 5 22.84 -18.48 -5.26
N ARG A 6 24.00 -18.65 -4.66
CA ARG A 6 24.22 -18.34 -3.25
C ARG A 6 23.67 -16.93 -3.02
N PRO A 7 22.82 -16.72 -2.00
CA PRO A 7 22.29 -15.39 -1.71
C PRO A 7 23.48 -14.43 -1.55
N SER A 8 23.34 -13.21 -2.08
CA SER A 8 24.36 -12.19 -1.84
C SER A 8 24.53 -12.00 -0.32
N GLU A 9 25.72 -11.57 0.12
CA GLU A 9 25.96 -11.28 1.54
C GLU A 9 24.91 -10.32 2.11
N GLU A 10 24.52 -9.32 1.34
CA GLU A 10 23.44 -8.37 1.72
C GLU A 10 22.12 -9.09 1.99
N THR A 11 21.72 -10.02 1.10
CA THR A 11 20.50 -10.81 1.29
C THR A 11 20.60 -11.69 2.54
N ALA A 12 21.77 -12.25 2.84
CA ALA A 12 21.99 -13.04 4.05
C ALA A 12 21.86 -12.20 5.32
N PHE A 13 22.44 -10.98 5.36
CA PHE A 13 22.29 -10.05 6.48
C PHE A 13 20.85 -9.60 6.67
N ILE A 14 20.13 -9.29 5.59
CA ILE A 14 18.71 -8.93 5.65
C ILE A 14 17.88 -10.11 6.16
N GLY A 15 18.09 -11.31 5.63
CA GLY A 15 17.39 -12.52 6.04
C GLY A 15 17.58 -12.83 7.54
N TRP A 16 18.81 -12.68 8.04
CA TRP A 16 19.11 -12.84 9.45
C TRP A 16 18.40 -11.79 10.32
N GLY A 17 18.46 -10.51 9.92
CA GLY A 17 17.75 -9.42 10.61
C GLY A 17 16.24 -9.64 10.61
N MET A 18 15.66 -10.14 9.51
CA MET A 18 14.24 -10.48 9.44
C MET A 18 13.89 -11.63 10.39
N ALA A 19 14.77 -12.62 10.56
CA ALA A 19 14.59 -13.73 11.50
C ALA A 19 14.67 -13.28 12.96
N ALA A 20 15.38 -12.21 13.25
CA ALA A 20 15.50 -11.62 14.58
C ALA A 20 14.25 -10.80 14.98
N TYR A 21 13.34 -10.54 14.07
CA TYR A 21 12.12 -9.79 14.37
C TYR A 21 11.14 -10.62 15.18
N SER A 22 10.64 -10.04 16.27
CA SER A 22 9.51 -10.53 17.02
C SER A 22 8.60 -9.40 17.46
N TYR A 23 7.32 -9.66 17.55
CA TYR A 23 6.32 -8.73 18.05
C TYR A 23 5.48 -9.38 19.15
N LYS A 24 5.49 -8.76 20.33
CA LYS A 24 4.54 -9.05 21.42
C LYS A 24 4.04 -7.75 22.00
N TYR A 25 2.74 -7.61 22.07
CA TYR A 25 2.10 -6.37 22.55
C TYR A 25 2.45 -6.03 24.01
N THR A 26 2.61 -7.04 24.84
CA THR A 26 2.81 -6.89 26.29
C THR A 26 4.25 -7.05 26.76
N GLU A 27 5.17 -7.42 25.89
CA GLU A 27 6.57 -7.69 26.28
C GLU A 27 7.51 -6.57 25.81
N ASN A 28 8.12 -5.90 26.80
CA ASN A 28 9.25 -4.99 26.57
C ASN A 28 10.59 -5.73 26.45
N LYS A 29 10.66 -7.03 26.77
CA LYS A 29 11.89 -7.82 26.68
C LYS A 29 11.99 -8.46 25.30
N LYS A 30 12.92 -7.98 24.50
CA LYS A 30 13.30 -8.64 23.25
C LYS A 30 14.01 -9.95 23.60
N PRO A 31 13.71 -11.07 22.91
CA PRO A 31 14.48 -12.29 23.09
C PRO A 31 15.96 -12.01 22.76
N PRO A 32 16.91 -12.68 23.43
CA PRO A 32 18.31 -12.54 23.07
C PRO A 32 18.50 -12.99 21.62
N VAL A 33 19.03 -12.08 20.82
CA VAL A 33 19.32 -12.33 19.41
C VAL A 33 20.83 -12.47 19.28
N ALA A 34 21.30 -13.46 18.54
CA ALA A 34 22.71 -13.59 18.23
C ALA A 34 23.22 -12.32 17.52
N SER A 35 24.37 -11.85 17.92
CA SER A 35 25.01 -10.69 17.27
C SER A 35 25.59 -11.12 15.93
N ILE A 36 25.43 -10.27 14.92
CA ILE A 36 26.05 -10.46 13.62
C ILE A 36 27.30 -9.59 13.52
N VAL A 37 28.37 -10.17 12.99
CA VAL A 37 29.61 -9.43 12.71
C VAL A 37 29.55 -8.97 11.25
N TRP A 38 29.59 -7.67 11.05
CA TRP A 38 29.64 -7.08 9.72
C TRP A 38 30.99 -7.38 9.05
N ASN A 39 30.94 -7.81 7.83
CA ASN A 39 32.15 -7.82 6.99
C ASN A 39 32.47 -6.41 6.45
N LYS A 40 33.67 -6.22 5.92
CA LYS A 40 34.13 -4.91 5.42
C LYS A 40 33.47 -4.49 4.12
N THR A 41 32.82 -5.42 3.39
CA THR A 41 32.23 -5.21 2.07
C THR A 41 30.72 -4.91 2.14
N ALA A 42 30.06 -5.21 3.26
CA ALA A 42 28.61 -5.00 3.42
C ALA A 42 28.23 -3.53 3.51
N ASP A 43 27.28 -3.10 2.71
CA ASP A 43 26.64 -1.77 2.87
C ASP A 43 25.71 -1.76 4.08
N GLN A 44 26.32 -1.55 5.25
CA GLN A 44 25.62 -1.52 6.53
C GLN A 44 24.49 -0.49 6.56
N LYS A 45 24.68 0.66 5.87
CA LYS A 45 23.67 1.72 5.83
C LYS A 45 22.44 1.26 5.05
N SER A 46 22.63 0.68 3.87
CA SER A 46 21.53 0.15 3.05
C SER A 46 20.79 -0.98 3.76
N ILE A 47 21.51 -1.96 4.31
CA ILE A 47 20.92 -3.09 5.04
C ILE A 47 20.12 -2.61 6.26
N THR A 48 20.68 -1.69 7.03
CA THR A 48 20.02 -1.13 8.22
C THR A 48 18.76 -0.36 7.84
N ALA A 49 18.79 0.43 6.74
CA ALA A 49 17.62 1.15 6.25
C ALA A 49 16.49 0.17 5.85
N GLN A 50 16.84 -0.89 5.13
CA GLN A 50 15.90 -1.94 4.73
C GLN A 50 15.29 -2.64 5.95
N LEU A 51 16.09 -3.05 6.94
CA LEU A 51 15.59 -3.71 8.14
C LEU A 51 14.70 -2.81 9.00
N LYS A 52 15.08 -1.53 9.17
CA LYS A 52 14.25 -0.56 9.89
C LYS A 52 12.90 -0.37 9.20
N ALA A 53 12.86 -0.29 7.88
CA ALA A 53 11.64 -0.17 7.10
C ALA A 53 10.76 -1.43 7.21
N THR A 54 11.37 -2.62 7.12
CA THR A 54 10.68 -3.91 7.35
C THR A 54 10.07 -3.98 8.75
N TYR A 55 10.81 -3.57 9.78
CA TYR A 55 10.31 -3.58 11.16
C TYR A 55 9.19 -2.55 11.37
N LEU A 56 9.34 -1.35 10.80
CA LEU A 56 8.28 -0.33 10.79
C LEU A 56 6.99 -0.91 10.22
N LEU A 57 7.06 -1.48 9.01
CA LEU A 57 5.93 -2.07 8.30
C LEU A 57 5.25 -3.16 9.14
N ARG A 58 6.03 -4.13 9.62
CA ARG A 58 5.51 -5.25 10.40
C ARG A 58 4.90 -4.78 11.72
N ASN A 59 5.52 -3.82 12.40
CA ASN A 59 4.99 -3.24 13.64
C ASN A 59 3.64 -2.56 13.41
N LEU A 60 3.52 -1.72 12.38
CA LEU A 60 2.26 -1.02 12.06
C LEU A 60 1.11 -2.01 11.87
N ILE A 61 1.33 -3.09 11.12
CA ILE A 61 0.32 -4.11 10.85
C ILE A 61 0.00 -4.93 12.11
N ASN A 62 0.99 -5.17 12.98
CA ASN A 62 0.82 -6.00 14.16
C ASN A 62 0.10 -5.28 15.31
N ILE A 63 0.19 -3.97 15.40
CA ILE A 63 -0.50 -3.18 16.43
C ILE A 63 -2.00 -3.47 16.34
N PRO A 64 -2.69 -3.77 17.47
CA PRO A 64 -4.14 -3.95 17.48
C PRO A 64 -4.86 -2.70 16.95
N ALA A 65 -5.95 -2.88 16.20
CA ALA A 65 -6.69 -1.77 15.60
C ALA A 65 -7.20 -0.74 16.62
N TYR A 66 -7.44 -1.16 17.87
CA TYR A 66 -7.73 -0.25 18.97
C TYR A 66 -6.65 0.83 19.17
N ASN A 67 -5.38 0.48 18.91
CA ASN A 67 -4.20 1.34 19.04
C ASN A 67 -3.59 1.76 17.69
N MET A 68 -4.24 1.43 16.55
CA MET A 68 -3.81 1.78 15.20
C MET A 68 -5.02 2.17 14.35
N GLY A 69 -5.58 3.31 14.65
CA GLY A 69 -6.61 3.93 13.81
C GLY A 69 -6.04 5.02 12.90
N PRO A 70 -6.90 5.78 12.22
CA PRO A 70 -6.49 6.84 11.31
C PRO A 70 -5.56 7.91 11.92
N SER A 71 -5.76 8.26 13.20
CA SER A 71 -4.91 9.21 13.92
C SER A 71 -3.52 8.65 14.23
N GLU A 72 -3.45 7.39 14.64
CA GLU A 72 -2.20 6.72 14.96
C GLU A 72 -1.39 6.47 13.69
N LEU A 73 -2.05 6.14 12.57
CA LEU A 73 -1.39 6.03 11.27
C LEU A 73 -0.85 7.40 10.80
N GLU A 74 -1.58 8.50 11.01
CA GLU A 74 -1.07 9.86 10.81
C GLU A 74 0.19 10.11 11.65
N ASN A 75 0.17 9.77 12.94
CA ASN A 75 1.30 9.95 13.84
C ASN A 75 2.54 9.15 13.39
N ALA A 76 2.35 7.93 12.88
CA ALA A 76 3.43 7.13 12.31
C ALA A 76 4.06 7.82 11.09
N VAL A 77 3.24 8.38 10.19
CA VAL A 77 3.73 9.15 9.03
C VAL A 77 4.48 10.40 9.49
N ARG A 78 3.97 11.15 10.48
CA ARG A 78 4.64 12.33 11.04
C ARG A 78 5.98 11.99 11.67
N THR A 79 6.06 10.84 12.36
CA THR A 79 7.32 10.35 12.97
C THR A 79 8.38 10.08 11.89
N VAL A 80 8.01 9.35 10.84
CA VAL A 80 8.92 9.08 9.72
C VAL A 80 9.32 10.38 9.00
N ALA A 81 8.38 11.29 8.81
CA ALA A 81 8.62 12.59 8.17
C ALA A 81 9.63 13.43 8.97
N ALA A 82 9.46 13.52 10.29
CA ALA A 82 10.36 14.28 11.17
C ALA A 82 11.79 13.74 11.12
N GLN A 83 11.95 12.40 11.12
CA GLN A 83 13.27 11.75 11.02
C GLN A 83 14.01 12.06 9.70
N ASN A 84 13.24 12.39 8.64
CA ASN A 84 13.77 12.61 7.29
C ASN A 84 13.61 14.05 6.78
N LYS A 85 13.22 14.99 7.65
CA LYS A 85 12.97 16.40 7.30
C LYS A 85 11.94 16.56 6.16
N ALA A 86 10.96 15.69 6.12
CA ALA A 86 9.83 15.77 5.19
C ALA A 86 8.69 16.61 5.80
N SER A 87 7.85 17.18 4.94
CA SER A 87 6.63 17.88 5.35
C SER A 87 5.41 16.97 5.31
N VAL A 88 4.44 17.20 6.20
CA VAL A 88 3.17 16.46 6.25
C VAL A 88 2.00 17.42 6.25
N LYS A 89 1.07 17.19 5.32
CA LYS A 89 -0.24 17.83 5.25
C LYS A 89 -1.32 16.79 5.52
N VAL A 90 -2.39 17.17 6.21
CA VAL A 90 -3.53 16.27 6.47
C VAL A 90 -4.81 16.97 6.06
N ILE A 91 -5.64 16.26 5.31
CA ILE A 91 -6.96 16.72 4.86
C ILE A 91 -8.00 15.87 5.59
N LYS A 92 -8.90 16.51 6.35
CA LYS A 92 -9.96 15.86 7.15
C LYS A 92 -11.18 16.77 7.30
N GLY A 93 -12.30 16.22 7.79
CA GLY A 93 -13.56 16.96 7.98
C GLY A 93 -14.13 17.46 6.64
N LYS A 94 -14.75 18.65 6.63
CA LYS A 94 -15.39 19.22 5.42
C LYS A 94 -14.49 19.27 4.17
N PRO A 95 -13.20 19.65 4.25
CA PRO A 95 -12.31 19.57 3.09
C PRO A 95 -12.13 18.13 2.52
N LEU A 96 -12.18 17.10 3.38
CA LEU A 96 -12.15 15.72 2.92
C LEU A 96 -13.49 15.34 2.29
N GLU A 97 -14.59 15.59 2.96
CA GLU A 97 -15.94 15.31 2.48
C GLU A 97 -16.19 15.92 1.08
N ASN A 98 -15.83 17.19 0.89
CA ASN A 98 -16.06 17.91 -0.37
C ASN A 98 -15.05 17.52 -1.46
N GLY A 99 -13.81 17.24 -1.09
CA GLY A 99 -12.73 17.01 -2.06
C GLY A 99 -12.40 15.54 -2.34
N PHE A 100 -12.83 14.63 -1.47
CA PHE A 100 -12.54 13.20 -1.53
C PHE A 100 -13.75 12.36 -1.10
N PRO A 101 -14.83 12.40 -1.87
CA PRO A 101 -16.12 11.86 -1.45
C PRO A 101 -16.10 10.34 -1.20
N LEU A 102 -15.30 9.59 -1.96
CA LEU A 102 -15.18 8.13 -1.78
C LEU A 102 -14.39 7.78 -0.51
N ILE A 103 -13.36 8.55 -0.16
CA ILE A 103 -12.65 8.37 1.12
C ILE A 103 -13.59 8.69 2.28
N HIS A 104 -14.37 9.75 2.16
CA HIS A 104 -15.35 10.13 3.17
C HIS A 104 -16.43 9.06 3.32
N ALA A 105 -17.01 8.57 2.23
CA ALA A 105 -18.06 7.56 2.24
C ALA A 105 -17.65 6.29 3.00
N VAL A 106 -16.44 5.77 2.75
CA VAL A 106 -15.94 4.58 3.47
C VAL A 106 -15.75 4.86 4.96
N GLY A 107 -15.20 6.04 5.31
CA GLY A 107 -14.82 6.36 6.68
C GLY A 107 -15.90 7.04 7.52
N MET A 108 -17.06 7.41 6.94
CA MET A 108 -18.06 8.24 7.64
C MET A 108 -18.68 7.54 8.87
N ALA A 109 -18.72 6.22 8.86
CA ALA A 109 -19.25 5.41 9.96
C ALA A 109 -18.29 5.28 11.16
N SER A 110 -17.00 5.63 11.01
CA SER A 110 -16.01 5.51 12.09
C SER A 110 -16.07 6.66 13.10
N GLY A 111 -17.01 7.58 12.95
CA GLY A 111 -17.25 8.68 13.85
C GLY A 111 -16.30 9.86 13.67
N THR A 112 -16.13 10.63 14.76
CA THR A 112 -15.32 11.85 14.78
C THR A 112 -14.01 11.68 15.58
N GLY A 113 -13.15 12.70 15.59
CA GLY A 113 -11.94 12.69 16.41
C GLY A 113 -10.83 11.80 15.86
N ALA A 114 -10.30 10.90 16.69
CA ALA A 114 -9.14 10.06 16.35
C ALA A 114 -9.44 9.07 15.23
N ARG A 115 -10.67 8.56 15.16
CA ARG A 115 -11.11 7.59 14.14
C ARG A 115 -11.61 8.23 12.86
N ALA A 116 -11.83 9.55 12.85
CA ALA A 116 -12.32 10.26 11.66
C ALA A 116 -11.42 10.02 10.44
N PRO A 117 -12.06 9.84 9.25
CA PRO A 117 -11.33 9.63 8.00
C PRO A 117 -10.43 10.83 7.66
N ARG A 118 -9.30 10.55 7.05
CA ARG A 118 -8.34 11.58 6.62
C ARG A 118 -7.48 11.12 5.46
N LEU A 119 -7.02 12.08 4.66
CA LEU A 119 -5.95 11.86 3.69
C LEU A 119 -4.67 12.47 4.24
N ILE A 120 -3.64 11.65 4.37
CA ILE A 120 -2.33 12.04 4.86
C ILE A 120 -1.40 12.18 3.66
N GLU A 121 -0.75 13.33 3.51
CA GLU A 121 0.18 13.62 2.43
C GLU A 121 1.54 13.97 3.02
N LEU A 122 2.58 13.20 2.65
CA LEU A 122 3.98 13.50 2.97
C LEU A 122 4.69 13.94 1.69
N ASN A 123 5.45 15.03 1.76
CA ASN A 123 6.28 15.52 0.67
C ASN A 123 7.75 15.62 1.11
N TRP A 124 8.65 15.14 0.25
CA TRP A 124 10.08 15.16 0.48
C TRP A 124 10.84 15.34 -0.84
N SER A 125 12.05 15.87 -0.76
CA SER A 125 12.96 16.06 -1.91
C SER A 125 14.37 15.66 -1.54
N GLY A 126 14.98 14.83 -2.35
CA GLY A 126 16.39 14.46 -2.23
C GLY A 126 17.34 15.62 -2.53
N SER A 127 18.61 15.46 -2.16
CA SER A 127 19.63 16.54 -2.20
C SER A 127 19.97 17.06 -3.61
N LYS A 128 19.62 16.36 -4.68
CA LYS A 128 19.91 16.75 -6.08
C LYS A 128 18.63 17.02 -6.90
N ALA A 129 17.58 17.52 -6.25
CA ALA A 129 16.22 17.53 -6.78
C ALA A 129 15.89 18.67 -7.77
N LYS A 130 16.83 19.49 -8.26
CA LYS A 130 16.48 20.68 -9.08
C LYS A 130 15.70 20.34 -10.38
N ASN A 131 15.96 19.18 -10.97
CA ASN A 131 15.19 18.61 -12.11
C ASN A 131 14.79 17.15 -11.86
N ALA A 132 14.57 16.82 -10.58
CA ALA A 132 14.34 15.44 -10.18
C ALA A 132 12.99 14.92 -10.66
N LYS A 133 12.98 13.66 -11.01
CA LYS A 133 11.78 12.88 -11.27
C LYS A 133 10.89 12.85 -10.02
N THR A 134 9.59 12.87 -10.22
CA THR A 134 8.62 12.79 -9.13
C THR A 134 8.07 11.38 -9.02
N ILE A 135 8.21 10.77 -7.84
CA ILE A 135 7.62 9.48 -7.51
C ILE A 135 6.47 9.73 -6.54
N CYS A 136 5.28 9.21 -6.86
CA CYS A 136 4.15 9.22 -5.97
C CYS A 136 3.87 7.81 -5.46
N LEU A 137 3.90 7.64 -4.14
CA LEU A 137 3.50 6.40 -3.47
C LEU A 137 2.10 6.59 -2.90
N VAL A 138 1.25 5.60 -3.09
CA VAL A 138 -0.11 5.57 -2.53
C VAL A 138 -0.27 4.29 -1.71
N GLY A 139 -0.90 4.37 -0.54
CA GLY A 139 -1.10 3.18 0.29
C GLY A 139 -2.51 3.10 0.84
N LYS A 140 -3.25 2.00 0.55
CA LYS A 140 -4.54 1.72 1.20
C LYS A 140 -4.36 1.73 2.71
N GLY A 141 -5.08 2.62 3.40
CA GLY A 141 -4.98 2.86 4.84
C GLY A 141 -6.25 2.52 5.60
N VAL A 142 -6.91 1.41 5.27
CA VAL A 142 -8.09 0.91 6.02
C VAL A 142 -7.61 0.29 7.33
N CYS A 143 -7.64 1.06 8.43
CA CYS A 143 -7.06 0.67 9.72
C CYS A 143 -7.76 -0.53 10.35
N PHE A 144 -9.04 -0.68 10.09
CA PHE A 144 -9.80 -1.90 10.36
C PHE A 144 -10.95 -2.02 9.35
N ASP A 145 -11.17 -3.24 8.85
CA ASP A 145 -12.21 -3.52 7.87
C ASP A 145 -13.20 -4.54 8.42
N THR A 146 -14.42 -4.10 8.71
CA THR A 146 -15.52 -4.98 9.10
C THR A 146 -16.24 -5.59 7.90
N GLY A 147 -15.98 -5.09 6.68
CA GLY A 147 -16.78 -5.29 5.49
C GLY A 147 -17.88 -4.26 5.33
N GLY A 148 -18.08 -3.37 6.29
CA GLY A 148 -19.22 -2.47 6.33
C GLY A 148 -20.52 -3.25 6.57
N LEU A 149 -21.61 -2.90 5.88
CA LEU A 149 -22.89 -3.62 5.99
C LEU A 149 -22.85 -4.99 5.34
N ASP A 150 -21.97 -5.24 4.36
CA ASP A 150 -21.65 -6.58 3.85
C ASP A 150 -20.63 -7.24 4.79
N LEU A 151 -21.07 -7.50 6.02
CA LEU A 151 -20.25 -7.85 7.16
C LEU A 151 -19.44 -9.13 6.93
N LYS A 152 -18.16 -9.06 7.15
CA LYS A 152 -17.26 -10.22 7.02
C LYS A 152 -17.57 -11.31 8.05
N PRO A 153 -17.46 -12.60 7.66
CA PRO A 153 -17.41 -13.70 8.60
C PRO A 153 -16.29 -13.52 9.64
N SER A 154 -16.54 -13.87 10.90
CA SER A 154 -15.63 -13.62 12.04
C SER A 154 -14.21 -14.16 11.83
N GLN A 155 -14.08 -15.29 11.15
CA GLN A 155 -12.78 -15.92 10.85
C GLN A 155 -11.89 -15.04 9.93
N TYR A 156 -12.47 -14.21 9.06
CA TYR A 156 -11.74 -13.28 8.19
C TYR A 156 -11.58 -11.93 8.87
N MET A 157 -12.61 -11.43 9.54
CA MET A 157 -12.60 -10.13 10.24
C MET A 157 -11.49 -10.05 11.29
N ARG A 158 -11.19 -11.15 11.97
CA ARG A 158 -10.16 -11.25 13.01
C ARG A 158 -8.79 -10.67 12.59
N TYR A 159 -8.46 -10.75 11.30
CA TYR A 159 -7.16 -10.31 10.78
C TYR A 159 -7.20 -8.93 10.14
N MET A 160 -8.35 -8.25 10.12
CA MET A 160 -8.56 -7.03 9.34
C MET A 160 -7.88 -5.79 9.90
N LYS A 161 -7.15 -5.88 11.02
CA LYS A 161 -6.13 -4.89 11.40
C LYS A 161 -4.98 -4.81 10.37
N LYS A 162 -4.81 -5.83 9.52
CA LYS A 162 -3.84 -5.86 8.43
C LYS A 162 -4.25 -5.01 7.23
N ASP A 163 -5.47 -4.52 7.19
CA ASP A 163 -6.03 -3.92 5.97
C ASP A 163 -5.48 -2.51 5.66
N MET A 164 -4.65 -1.98 6.54
CA MET A 164 -3.74 -0.85 6.33
C MET A 164 -2.34 -1.29 5.86
N GLY A 165 -2.17 -2.54 5.48
CA GLY A 165 -0.90 -3.09 5.00
C GLY A 165 -0.36 -2.36 3.78
N GLY A 166 -1.25 -1.87 2.89
CA GLY A 166 -0.86 -1.01 1.77
C GLY A 166 -0.18 0.28 2.23
N ALA A 167 -0.76 0.97 3.21
CA ALA A 167 -0.16 2.17 3.81
C ALA A 167 1.17 1.87 4.50
N ALA A 168 1.26 0.73 5.19
CA ALA A 168 2.50 0.30 5.84
C ALA A 168 3.63 0.05 4.83
N HIS A 169 3.33 -0.59 3.67
CA HIS A 169 4.28 -0.80 2.58
C HIS A 169 4.72 0.53 1.95
N ALA A 170 3.77 1.40 1.62
CA ALA A 170 4.07 2.70 1.02
C ALA A 170 4.94 3.58 1.95
N LEU A 171 4.64 3.63 3.25
CA LEU A 171 5.42 4.37 4.24
C LEU A 171 6.82 3.77 4.45
N ALA A 172 6.94 2.45 4.48
CA ALA A 172 8.21 1.76 4.59
C ALA A 172 9.09 2.02 3.36
N LEU A 173 8.53 1.95 2.15
CA LEU A 173 9.26 2.27 0.92
C LEU A 173 9.69 3.74 0.89
N ALA A 174 8.81 4.66 1.30
CA ALA A 174 9.15 6.07 1.45
C ALA A 174 10.34 6.27 2.41
N SER A 175 10.36 5.55 3.54
CA SER A 175 11.47 5.65 4.50
C SER A 175 12.80 5.16 3.92
N ILE A 176 12.80 4.13 3.07
CA ILE A 176 14.00 3.65 2.37
C ILE A 176 14.50 4.70 1.37
N ILE A 177 13.59 5.23 0.53
CA ILE A 177 13.92 6.26 -0.47
C ILE A 177 14.58 7.47 0.22
N MET A 178 14.00 7.96 1.31
CA MET A 178 14.51 9.08 2.09
C MET A 178 15.84 8.76 2.77
N SER A 179 15.98 7.59 3.40
CA SER A 179 17.21 7.16 4.07
C SER A 179 18.39 6.99 3.11
N LYS A 180 18.12 6.53 1.88
CA LYS A 180 19.10 6.43 0.80
C LYS A 180 19.37 7.77 0.12
N ASN A 181 18.58 8.79 0.43
CA ASN A 181 18.63 10.12 -0.19
C ASN A 181 18.61 10.05 -1.73
N LEU A 182 17.68 9.26 -2.28
CA LEU A 182 17.55 9.16 -3.75
C LEU A 182 17.28 10.52 -4.37
N PRO A 183 17.82 10.84 -5.56
CA PRO A 183 17.71 12.16 -6.20
C PRO A 183 16.32 12.36 -6.85
N VAL A 184 15.26 12.17 -6.08
CA VAL A 184 13.86 12.26 -6.51
C VAL A 184 13.05 13.23 -5.64
N ARG A 185 11.93 13.71 -6.17
CA ARG A 185 10.84 14.25 -5.37
C ARG A 185 9.91 13.11 -5.00
N LEU A 186 9.61 12.98 -3.72
CA LEU A 186 8.75 11.94 -3.21
C LEU A 186 7.46 12.56 -2.67
N ARG A 187 6.33 12.04 -3.11
CA ARG A 187 5.00 12.29 -2.56
C ARG A 187 4.44 10.97 -2.06
N LEU A 188 3.98 10.92 -0.82
CA LEU A 188 3.29 9.75 -0.25
C LEU A 188 1.89 10.17 0.15
N LEU A 189 0.88 9.41 -0.29
CA LEU A 189 -0.54 9.63 -0.01
C LEU A 189 -1.13 8.41 0.67
N ILE A 190 -1.76 8.61 1.83
CA ILE A 190 -2.42 7.55 2.59
C ILE A 190 -3.84 7.99 2.95
N PRO A 191 -4.87 7.44 2.30
CA PRO A 191 -6.25 7.57 2.75
C PRO A 191 -6.44 6.67 3.99
N ALA A 192 -6.47 7.28 5.18
CA ALA A 192 -6.61 6.58 6.45
C ALA A 192 -8.07 6.62 6.90
N VAL A 193 -8.70 5.45 6.99
CA VAL A 193 -10.12 5.25 7.33
C VAL A 193 -10.30 3.99 8.18
N GLU A 194 -11.49 3.80 8.72
CA GLU A 194 -12.02 2.50 9.16
C GLU A 194 -13.32 2.22 8.41
N ASN A 195 -13.49 1.02 7.90
CA ASN A 195 -14.77 0.55 7.37
C ASN A 195 -15.57 -0.05 8.54
N ALA A 196 -16.41 0.78 9.14
CA ALA A 196 -17.13 0.48 10.37
C ALA A 196 -18.64 0.29 10.12
N VAL A 197 -19.31 -0.41 11.03
CA VAL A 197 -20.77 -0.56 11.04
C VAL A 197 -21.37 0.43 12.04
N ALA A 198 -22.15 1.37 11.55
CA ALA A 198 -22.87 2.35 12.33
C ALA A 198 -24.12 2.84 11.57
N ALA A 199 -24.90 3.72 12.17
CA ALA A 199 -26.05 4.31 11.51
C ALA A 199 -25.69 5.08 10.23
N GLU A 200 -24.51 5.67 10.21
CA GLU A 200 -23.97 6.48 9.10
C GLU A 200 -23.20 5.64 8.05
N SER A 201 -23.21 4.30 8.14
CA SER A 201 -22.52 3.45 7.15
C SER A 201 -23.10 3.65 5.76
N PHE A 202 -22.23 3.71 4.76
CA PHE A 202 -22.63 3.64 3.37
C PHE A 202 -23.23 2.26 3.04
N ARG A 203 -24.15 2.22 2.07
CA ARG A 203 -25.02 1.07 1.83
C ARG A 203 -24.79 0.49 0.44
N PRO A 204 -25.03 -0.82 0.24
CA PRO A 204 -25.21 -1.35 -1.10
C PRO A 204 -26.34 -0.61 -1.84
N GLY A 205 -26.08 -0.19 -3.08
CA GLY A 205 -26.98 0.61 -3.89
C GLY A 205 -26.76 2.14 -3.77
N ASP A 206 -25.95 2.62 -2.82
CA ASP A 206 -25.58 4.03 -2.78
C ASP A 206 -24.69 4.39 -3.99
N ILE A 207 -24.88 5.59 -4.52
CA ILE A 207 -24.08 6.12 -5.64
C ILE A 207 -23.33 7.36 -5.18
N PHE A 208 -22.03 7.34 -5.35
CA PHE A 208 -21.15 8.45 -5.00
C PHE A 208 -20.48 9.04 -6.24
N LYS A 209 -20.37 10.36 -6.29
CA LYS A 209 -19.57 11.04 -7.30
C LYS A 209 -18.14 11.18 -6.78
N SER A 210 -17.20 10.51 -7.44
CA SER A 210 -15.79 10.56 -7.05
C SER A 210 -15.14 11.94 -7.29
N ARG A 211 -13.90 12.11 -6.77
CA ARG A 211 -13.06 13.28 -7.07
C ARG A 211 -12.86 13.52 -8.57
N LYS A 212 -12.72 12.45 -9.36
CA LYS A 212 -12.59 12.57 -10.84
C LYS A 212 -13.89 12.99 -11.54
N GLY A 213 -15.01 12.94 -10.83
CA GLY A 213 -16.34 13.22 -11.37
C GLY A 213 -17.08 11.98 -11.88
N ILE A 214 -16.43 10.82 -11.94
CA ILE A 214 -17.01 9.52 -12.26
C ILE A 214 -17.96 9.11 -11.11
N THR A 215 -19.17 8.70 -11.45
CA THR A 215 -20.13 8.15 -10.48
C THR A 215 -19.87 6.66 -10.25
N VAL A 216 -19.92 6.25 -8.99
CA VAL A 216 -19.65 4.86 -8.57
C VAL A 216 -20.82 4.35 -7.74
N GLU A 217 -21.47 3.30 -8.22
CA GLU A 217 -22.44 2.53 -7.44
C GLU A 217 -21.69 1.58 -6.49
N ASN A 218 -22.03 1.66 -5.22
CA ASN A 218 -21.52 0.74 -4.20
C ASN A 218 -22.39 -0.54 -4.21
N THR A 219 -21.93 -1.58 -4.86
CA THR A 219 -22.63 -2.88 -4.90
C THR A 219 -22.17 -3.82 -3.78
N ASN A 220 -21.01 -3.51 -3.16
CA ASN A 220 -20.45 -4.29 -2.05
C ASN A 220 -19.62 -3.40 -1.15
N THR A 221 -20.03 -3.21 0.11
CA THR A 221 -19.33 -2.39 1.08
C THR A 221 -17.99 -2.99 1.53
N ASP A 222 -17.74 -4.28 1.27
CA ASP A 222 -16.47 -4.98 1.51
C ASP A 222 -15.45 -4.79 0.35
N ALA A 223 -15.80 -4.00 -0.65
CA ALA A 223 -14.92 -3.54 -1.71
C ALA A 223 -14.55 -2.04 -1.54
N GLU A 224 -14.33 -1.62 -0.33
CA GLU A 224 -14.04 -0.24 0.12
C GLU A 224 -12.65 0.23 -0.27
N GLY A 225 -11.68 -0.68 -0.32
CA GLY A 225 -10.28 -0.36 -0.60
C GLY A 225 -10.08 0.32 -1.94
N ARG A 226 -10.78 -0.12 -2.98
CA ARG A 226 -10.72 0.51 -4.29
C ARG A 226 -11.38 1.87 -4.34
N LEU A 227 -12.37 2.13 -3.47
CA LEU A 227 -13.01 3.44 -3.35
C LEU A 227 -12.05 4.48 -2.76
N VAL A 228 -11.39 4.17 -1.65
CA VAL A 228 -10.41 5.10 -1.05
C VAL A 228 -9.20 5.33 -1.95
N LEU A 229 -8.78 4.32 -2.72
CA LEU A 229 -7.71 4.45 -3.70
C LEU A 229 -8.13 5.29 -4.91
N ALA A 230 -9.36 5.20 -5.38
CA ALA A 230 -9.88 5.93 -6.53
C ALA A 230 -9.68 7.45 -6.38
N ASP A 231 -10.18 8.05 -5.30
CA ASP A 231 -10.00 9.48 -5.04
C ASP A 231 -8.52 9.85 -4.83
N THR A 232 -7.76 8.94 -4.18
CA THR A 232 -6.33 9.18 -3.92
C THR A 232 -5.51 9.14 -5.20
N LEU A 233 -5.76 8.19 -6.11
CA LEU A 233 -5.09 8.10 -7.41
C LEU A 233 -5.44 9.29 -8.31
N THR A 234 -6.69 9.76 -8.28
CA THR A 234 -7.06 10.99 -8.96
C THR A 234 -6.23 12.16 -8.44
N TYR A 235 -6.17 12.35 -7.12
CA TYR A 235 -5.39 13.43 -6.49
C TYR A 235 -3.88 13.30 -6.76
N ALA A 236 -3.37 12.07 -6.83
CA ALA A 236 -1.97 11.80 -7.16
C ALA A 236 -1.61 12.25 -8.58
N THR A 237 -2.57 12.24 -9.51
CA THR A 237 -2.33 12.37 -10.95
C THR A 237 -2.99 13.59 -11.61
N GLU A 238 -3.75 14.41 -10.88
CA GLU A 238 -4.43 15.59 -11.44
C GLU A 238 -3.55 16.82 -11.62
N ASP A 239 -2.41 16.89 -10.92
CA ASP A 239 -1.50 18.02 -11.02
C ASP A 239 -0.95 18.18 -12.44
N LYS A 240 -0.74 19.44 -12.88
CA LYS A 240 -0.11 19.74 -14.18
C LYS A 240 1.26 19.11 -14.32
N ALA A 241 2.04 19.10 -13.24
CA ALA A 241 3.32 18.39 -13.13
C ALA A 241 3.07 16.96 -12.63
N LYS A 242 2.59 16.08 -13.53
CA LYS A 242 2.33 14.69 -13.20
C LYS A 242 3.57 13.96 -12.68
N PRO A 243 3.39 13.00 -11.75
CA PRO A 243 4.50 12.16 -11.34
C PRO A 243 5.02 11.32 -12.52
N ASP A 244 6.32 11.05 -12.53
CA ASP A 244 6.93 10.16 -13.51
C ASP A 244 6.53 8.70 -13.29
N LEU A 245 6.25 8.35 -12.03
CA LEU A 245 5.81 7.03 -11.60
C LEU A 245 4.88 7.14 -10.39
N VAL A 246 3.74 6.47 -10.47
CA VAL A 246 2.84 6.23 -9.34
C VAL A 246 2.93 4.75 -8.96
N ILE A 247 3.14 4.46 -7.68
CA ILE A 247 3.08 3.09 -7.16
C ILE A 247 2.05 3.07 -6.04
N ASP A 248 1.02 2.25 -6.18
CA ASP A 248 0.10 2.03 -5.08
C ASP A 248 0.17 0.60 -4.53
N PHE A 249 -0.06 0.50 -3.23
CA PHE A 249 -0.10 -0.75 -2.48
C PHE A 249 -1.46 -0.91 -1.83
N ALA A 250 -2.03 -2.09 -1.95
CA ALA A 250 -3.27 -2.41 -1.25
C ALA A 250 -3.32 -3.87 -0.81
N THR A 251 -4.03 -4.12 0.25
CA THR A 251 -4.56 -5.43 0.63
C THR A 251 -5.95 -5.54 0.01
N LEU A 252 -6.00 -5.63 -1.34
CA LEU A 252 -7.20 -5.28 -2.06
C LEU A 252 -8.15 -6.46 -2.24
N THR A 253 -7.63 -7.59 -2.74
CA THR A 253 -8.50 -8.71 -3.12
C THR A 253 -8.10 -10.04 -2.47
N GLY A 254 -9.12 -10.84 -2.14
CA GLY A 254 -8.91 -12.23 -1.76
C GLY A 254 -8.46 -13.08 -2.95
N SER A 255 -8.82 -12.67 -4.17
CA SER A 255 -8.49 -13.36 -5.42
C SER A 255 -7.01 -13.27 -5.76
N ALA A 256 -6.30 -12.20 -5.41
CA ALA A 256 -4.83 -12.13 -5.53
C ALA A 256 -4.17 -13.25 -4.71
N ARG A 257 -4.58 -13.40 -3.46
CA ARG A 257 -4.09 -14.48 -2.59
C ARG A 257 -4.49 -15.86 -3.09
N ALA A 258 -5.70 -16.01 -3.62
CA ALA A 258 -6.15 -17.28 -4.17
C ALA A 258 -5.33 -17.69 -5.40
N ALA A 259 -4.94 -16.73 -6.25
CA ALA A 259 -4.18 -16.98 -7.46
C ALA A 259 -2.68 -17.24 -7.19
N LEU A 260 -2.05 -16.46 -6.30
CA LEU A 260 -0.59 -16.43 -6.14
C LEU A 260 -0.09 -16.80 -4.73
N GLY A 261 -1.02 -17.08 -3.79
CA GLY A 261 -0.68 -17.33 -2.40
C GLY A 261 -0.39 -16.03 -1.63
N GLN A 262 0.13 -16.19 -0.41
CA GLN A 262 0.42 -15.04 0.47
C GLN A 262 1.80 -14.41 0.21
N ASP A 263 2.68 -15.10 -0.50
CA ASP A 263 4.10 -14.75 -0.63
C ASP A 263 4.40 -13.88 -1.84
N ILE A 264 3.60 -14.00 -2.87
CA ILE A 264 3.80 -13.35 -4.16
C ILE A 264 2.65 -12.37 -4.38
N PRO A 265 2.88 -11.07 -4.18
CA PRO A 265 1.87 -10.06 -4.55
C PRO A 265 1.58 -10.08 -6.04
N ALA A 266 0.32 -9.88 -6.39
CA ALA A 266 -0.07 -9.57 -7.76
C ALA A 266 0.31 -8.12 -8.07
N MET A 267 0.94 -7.91 -9.21
CA MET A 267 1.36 -6.60 -9.68
C MET A 267 0.72 -6.31 -11.03
N PHE A 268 0.24 -5.08 -11.20
CA PHE A 268 -0.26 -4.56 -12.48
C PHE A 268 0.52 -3.32 -12.87
N SER A 269 0.70 -3.12 -14.17
CA SER A 269 1.31 -1.89 -14.71
C SER A 269 0.60 -1.47 -16.00
N ASN A 270 0.46 -0.16 -16.20
CA ASN A 270 0.01 0.40 -17.46
C ASN A 270 1.17 0.62 -18.47
N ASP A 271 2.38 0.19 -18.10
CA ASP A 271 3.58 0.17 -18.93
C ASP A 271 4.26 -1.19 -18.78
N ASP A 272 4.20 -2.02 -19.82
CA ASP A 272 4.73 -3.39 -19.80
C ASP A 272 6.25 -3.42 -19.56
N THR A 273 6.97 -2.42 -20.03
CA THR A 273 8.45 -2.35 -19.82
C THR A 273 8.75 -2.21 -18.33
N ILE A 274 8.03 -1.32 -17.63
CA ILE A 274 8.16 -1.13 -16.18
C ILE A 274 7.76 -2.40 -15.43
N GLY A 275 6.65 -3.03 -15.83
CA GLY A 275 6.18 -4.26 -15.21
C GLY A 275 7.22 -5.39 -15.32
N GLN A 276 7.77 -5.62 -16.51
CA GLN A 276 8.78 -6.64 -16.76
C GLN A 276 10.11 -6.36 -16.02
N GLU A 277 10.58 -5.10 -16.03
CA GLU A 277 11.78 -4.70 -15.28
C GLU A 277 11.60 -4.95 -13.78
N LEU A 278 10.45 -4.58 -13.23
CA LEU A 278 10.15 -4.76 -11.82
C LEU A 278 10.03 -6.24 -11.45
N GLN A 279 9.36 -7.06 -12.25
CA GLN A 279 9.28 -8.51 -12.01
C GLN A 279 10.66 -9.17 -12.06
N LYS A 280 11.51 -8.81 -13.02
CA LYS A 280 12.90 -9.29 -13.08
C LYS A 280 13.70 -8.90 -11.85
N THR A 281 13.58 -7.64 -11.42
CA THR A 281 14.24 -7.13 -10.20
C THR A 281 13.73 -7.85 -8.95
N ALA A 282 12.43 -8.13 -8.88
CA ALA A 282 11.80 -8.82 -7.75
C ALA A 282 12.36 -10.25 -7.58
N ILE A 283 12.50 -10.99 -8.67
CA ILE A 283 13.12 -12.32 -8.66
C ILE A 283 14.59 -12.24 -8.22
N ALA A 284 15.34 -11.29 -8.78
CA ALA A 284 16.78 -11.11 -8.45
C ALA A 284 16.98 -10.68 -6.98
N SER A 285 16.02 -9.96 -6.40
CA SER A 285 16.03 -9.50 -5.00
C SER A 285 15.53 -10.56 -4.00
N ALA A 286 15.13 -11.75 -4.44
CA ALA A 286 14.47 -12.78 -3.63
C ALA A 286 13.24 -12.24 -2.86
N ASP A 287 12.48 -11.33 -3.49
CA ASP A 287 11.26 -10.72 -2.97
C ASP A 287 10.25 -10.63 -4.14
N PRO A 288 9.65 -11.77 -4.54
CA PRO A 288 8.95 -11.91 -5.81
C PRO A 288 7.68 -11.05 -5.88
N LEU A 289 7.46 -10.49 -7.06
CA LEU A 289 6.21 -9.88 -7.53
C LEU A 289 5.86 -10.56 -8.86
N TRP A 290 4.57 -10.71 -9.15
CA TRP A 290 4.13 -11.32 -10.41
C TRP A 290 3.22 -10.39 -11.18
N GLN A 291 3.61 -10.05 -12.42
CA GLN A 291 2.81 -9.19 -13.27
C GLN A 291 1.57 -9.92 -13.78
N MET A 292 0.41 -9.32 -13.55
CA MET A 292 -0.90 -9.77 -14.00
C MET A 292 -1.38 -8.85 -15.15
N PRO A 293 -2.21 -9.35 -16.07
CA PRO A 293 -2.68 -8.57 -17.21
C PRO A 293 -3.76 -7.55 -16.81
N LEU A 294 -3.69 -6.34 -17.37
CA LEU A 294 -4.80 -5.41 -17.47
C LEU A 294 -5.63 -5.78 -18.71
N TRP A 295 -6.47 -6.80 -18.59
CA TRP A 295 -7.20 -7.37 -19.73
C TRP A 295 -8.41 -6.53 -20.12
N ASP A 296 -8.35 -5.87 -21.26
CA ASP A 296 -9.39 -4.96 -21.75
C ASP A 296 -10.78 -5.59 -21.89
N GLY A 297 -10.83 -6.91 -22.18
CA GLY A 297 -12.09 -7.66 -22.26
C GLY A 297 -12.91 -7.67 -20.98
N TYR A 298 -12.32 -7.29 -19.83
CA TYR A 298 -13.02 -7.19 -18.54
C TYR A 298 -13.46 -5.77 -18.18
N LYS A 299 -13.26 -4.78 -19.06
CA LYS A 299 -13.67 -3.38 -18.80
C LYS A 299 -15.19 -3.25 -18.64
N SER A 300 -15.97 -4.01 -19.39
CA SER A 300 -17.44 -3.99 -19.26
C SER A 300 -17.95 -4.59 -17.93
N ILE A 301 -17.13 -5.41 -17.27
CA ILE A 301 -17.50 -6.01 -15.98
C ILE A 301 -17.69 -4.95 -14.89
N ILE A 302 -17.01 -3.82 -14.98
CA ILE A 302 -17.10 -2.74 -13.97
C ILE A 302 -18.12 -1.66 -14.32
N GLU A 303 -18.84 -1.76 -15.44
CA GLU A 303 -19.88 -0.82 -15.84
C GLU A 303 -21.17 -1.07 -15.04
N SER A 304 -21.77 0.00 -14.51
CA SER A 304 -23.03 -0.06 -13.79
C SER A 304 -24.21 0.30 -14.69
N SER A 305 -25.37 -0.26 -14.40
CA SER A 305 -26.64 0.18 -15.03
C SER A 305 -27.22 1.44 -14.38
N ALA A 306 -26.73 1.82 -13.18
CA ALA A 306 -27.24 2.96 -12.39
C ALA A 306 -26.24 4.12 -12.27
N ALA A 307 -24.96 3.88 -12.55
CA ALA A 307 -23.86 4.85 -12.47
C ALA A 307 -22.85 4.60 -13.59
N ASP A 308 -21.75 5.37 -13.65
CA ASP A 308 -20.69 5.10 -14.64
C ASP A 308 -19.98 3.77 -14.36
N LEU A 309 -19.72 3.47 -13.08
CA LEU A 309 -19.06 2.25 -12.64
C LEU A 309 -19.76 1.67 -11.40
N HIS A 310 -19.50 0.40 -11.11
CA HIS A 310 -19.76 -0.17 -9.78
C HIS A 310 -18.47 -0.70 -9.15
N ASN A 311 -18.43 -0.76 -7.82
CA ASN A 311 -17.20 -1.14 -7.12
C ASN A 311 -16.95 -2.66 -7.10
N SER A 312 -17.96 -3.51 -7.31
CA SER A 312 -17.79 -4.97 -7.30
C SER A 312 -18.83 -5.66 -8.16
N ALA A 313 -18.40 -6.57 -9.03
CA ALA A 313 -19.28 -7.34 -9.91
C ALA A 313 -19.76 -8.68 -9.32
N GLY A 314 -19.07 -9.19 -8.30
CA GLY A 314 -19.38 -10.50 -7.72
C GLY A 314 -19.13 -11.70 -8.65
N VAL A 315 -18.35 -11.53 -9.71
CA VAL A 315 -18.01 -12.57 -10.70
C VAL A 315 -16.51 -12.90 -10.66
N PRO A 316 -16.08 -14.05 -11.23
CA PRO A 316 -14.66 -14.37 -11.36
C PRO A 316 -13.87 -13.30 -12.11
N GLY A 317 -12.58 -13.17 -11.77
CA GLY A 317 -11.68 -12.14 -12.37
C GLY A 317 -11.56 -10.89 -11.52
N ASP A 318 -12.04 -10.88 -10.27
CA ASP A 318 -11.99 -9.74 -9.35
C ASP A 318 -10.61 -9.11 -9.25
N LEU A 319 -9.57 -9.89 -9.20
CA LEU A 319 -8.19 -9.42 -9.21
C LEU A 319 -7.89 -8.46 -10.38
N ILE A 320 -8.34 -8.81 -11.60
CA ILE A 320 -8.07 -8.02 -12.81
C ILE A 320 -9.01 -6.83 -12.92
N TYR A 321 -10.33 -7.03 -12.73
CA TYR A 321 -11.25 -5.90 -12.88
C TYR A 321 -11.13 -4.89 -11.72
N SER A 322 -10.60 -5.27 -10.56
CA SER A 322 -10.21 -4.33 -9.50
C SER A 322 -9.10 -3.39 -9.94
N ALA A 323 -8.07 -3.93 -10.59
CA ALA A 323 -6.98 -3.11 -11.15
C ALA A 323 -7.48 -2.22 -12.30
N LEU A 324 -8.37 -2.74 -13.17
CA LEU A 324 -9.03 -1.94 -14.22
C LEU A 324 -9.89 -0.83 -13.65
N PHE A 325 -10.61 -1.08 -12.55
CA PHE A 325 -11.34 -0.05 -11.81
C PHE A 325 -10.39 1.06 -11.35
N LEU A 326 -9.29 0.74 -10.68
CA LEU A 326 -8.31 1.72 -10.22
C LEU A 326 -7.72 2.52 -11.39
N GLN A 327 -7.42 1.88 -12.51
CA GLN A 327 -6.87 2.52 -13.70
C GLN A 327 -7.79 3.65 -14.24
N LYS A 328 -9.12 3.51 -14.11
CA LYS A 328 -10.09 4.54 -14.51
C LYS A 328 -9.93 5.86 -13.75
N PHE A 329 -9.31 5.84 -12.57
CA PHE A 329 -9.13 7.02 -11.72
C PHE A 329 -7.78 7.72 -11.90
N LEU A 330 -6.89 7.19 -12.72
CA LEU A 330 -5.73 7.95 -13.19
C LEU A 330 -6.18 9.06 -14.13
N VAL A 331 -5.67 10.27 -13.94
CA VAL A 331 -5.94 11.38 -14.87
C VAL A 331 -5.06 11.23 -16.10
N ASP A 332 -5.65 11.08 -17.26
CA ASP A 332 -5.01 10.72 -18.52
C ASP A 332 -4.79 11.89 -19.48
N THR A 333 -5.11 13.12 -19.08
CA THR A 333 -4.97 14.32 -19.89
C THR A 333 -3.65 15.05 -19.57
N PRO A 334 -2.71 15.26 -20.52
CA PRO A 334 -2.72 14.72 -21.88
C PRO A 334 -2.40 13.22 -21.98
N LYS A 335 -1.77 12.62 -20.97
CA LYS A 335 -1.44 11.19 -20.85
C LYS A 335 -1.37 10.79 -19.38
N ALA A 336 -1.86 9.60 -19.03
CA ALA A 336 -1.69 9.04 -17.71
C ALA A 336 -0.19 8.87 -17.36
N PRO A 337 0.22 9.09 -16.11
CA PRO A 337 1.57 8.74 -15.67
C PRO A 337 1.78 7.23 -15.70
N ASN A 338 3.05 6.81 -15.66
CA ASN A 338 3.36 5.41 -15.44
C ASN A 338 2.82 4.98 -14.07
N TRP A 339 2.17 3.83 -14.01
CA TRP A 339 1.49 3.35 -12.83
C TRP A 339 1.77 1.87 -12.57
N VAL A 340 1.99 1.56 -11.31
CA VAL A 340 2.13 0.19 -10.80
C VAL A 340 1.19 0.04 -9.60
N HIS A 341 0.33 -0.98 -9.65
CA HIS A 341 -0.51 -1.43 -8.54
C HIS A 341 0.04 -2.72 -7.97
N VAL A 342 0.15 -2.81 -6.64
CA VAL A 342 0.61 -4.00 -5.92
C VAL A 342 -0.46 -4.46 -4.95
N ASP A 343 -1.10 -5.59 -5.26
CA ASP A 343 -2.09 -6.23 -4.38
C ASP A 343 -1.39 -7.30 -3.52
N CYS A 344 -1.23 -7.00 -2.24
CA CYS A 344 -0.47 -7.81 -1.29
C CYS A 344 -1.35 -8.33 -0.15
N PHE A 345 -1.03 -9.49 0.40
CA PHE A 345 -1.78 -10.02 1.56
C PHE A 345 -1.38 -9.40 2.89
N ALA A 346 -0.12 -8.99 3.03
CA ALA A 346 0.47 -8.32 4.19
C ALA A 346 0.38 -9.09 5.53
N TRP A 347 0.14 -10.40 5.51
CA TRP A 347 -0.02 -11.22 6.71
C TRP A 347 0.58 -12.61 6.57
N GLU A 348 1.34 -13.07 7.60
CA GLU A 348 1.85 -14.42 7.75
C GLU A 348 1.02 -15.18 8.80
N ASN A 349 0.41 -16.29 8.39
CA ASN A 349 -0.52 -17.04 9.25
C ASN A 349 0.17 -17.96 10.27
N ALA A 350 1.21 -18.65 9.84
CA ALA A 350 1.84 -19.72 10.64
C ALA A 350 3.13 -19.29 11.32
N GLY A 351 3.91 -18.46 10.68
CA GLY A 351 5.30 -18.16 11.04
C GLY A 351 6.29 -19.19 10.47
N ARG A 352 7.44 -18.70 9.98
CA ARG A 352 8.53 -19.49 9.40
C ARG A 352 9.82 -18.67 9.46
N PRO A 353 11.01 -19.28 9.20
CA PRO A 353 12.27 -18.55 9.25
C PRO A 353 12.25 -17.25 8.44
N GLY A 354 12.63 -16.14 9.09
CA GLY A 354 12.59 -14.79 8.49
C GLY A 354 11.21 -14.15 8.36
N ARG A 355 10.13 -14.89 8.63
CA ARG A 355 8.74 -14.43 8.52
C ARG A 355 7.94 -14.87 9.76
N SER A 356 7.97 -14.04 10.79
CA SER A 356 7.19 -14.30 12.01
C SER A 356 5.69 -14.20 11.71
N LYS A 357 4.87 -14.94 12.47
CA LYS A 357 3.41 -14.80 12.41
C LYS A 357 3.00 -13.34 12.65
N GLY A 358 2.13 -12.82 11.79
CA GLY A 358 1.66 -11.45 11.87
C GLY A 358 1.94 -10.64 10.60
N GLY A 359 2.16 -9.33 10.78
CA GLY A 359 2.47 -8.42 9.67
C GLY A 359 3.66 -8.87 8.86
N MET A 360 3.51 -8.87 7.54
CA MET A 360 4.50 -9.34 6.60
C MET A 360 4.72 -8.33 5.48
N ASP A 361 6.00 -8.10 5.16
CA ASP A 361 6.45 -7.34 4.01
C ASP A 361 6.59 -8.25 2.79
N THR A 362 6.06 -7.81 1.65
CA THR A 362 6.19 -8.49 0.35
C THR A 362 6.37 -7.44 -0.75
N GLY A 363 7.36 -7.64 -1.63
CA GLY A 363 7.67 -6.70 -2.70
C GLY A 363 8.38 -5.41 -2.24
N LEU A 364 8.59 -5.20 -0.94
CA LEU A 364 9.22 -3.98 -0.42
C LEU A 364 10.67 -3.84 -0.87
N ARG A 365 11.47 -4.92 -0.76
CA ARG A 365 12.87 -4.93 -1.18
C ARG A 365 13.00 -4.86 -2.69
N ALA A 366 12.14 -5.56 -3.41
CA ALA A 366 12.07 -5.51 -4.87
C ALA A 366 11.88 -4.08 -5.37
N LEU A 367 10.87 -3.38 -4.87
CA LEU A 367 10.59 -2.00 -5.25
C LEU A 367 11.69 -1.03 -4.81
N ALA A 368 12.25 -1.19 -3.62
CA ALA A 368 13.38 -0.38 -3.18
C ALA A 368 14.61 -0.55 -4.09
N THR A 369 14.90 -1.77 -4.52
CA THR A 369 15.99 -2.09 -5.46
C THR A 369 15.69 -1.50 -6.83
N PHE A 370 14.50 -1.73 -7.38
CA PHE A 370 14.06 -1.17 -8.66
C PHE A 370 14.18 0.36 -8.70
N LEU A 371 13.67 1.05 -7.67
CA LEU A 371 13.75 2.51 -7.61
C LEU A 371 15.19 3.02 -7.46
N THR A 372 16.04 2.28 -6.72
CA THR A 372 17.47 2.61 -6.60
C THR A 372 18.19 2.44 -7.94
N GLN A 373 17.90 1.39 -8.71
CA GLN A 373 18.49 1.16 -10.02
C GLN A 373 18.04 2.18 -11.08
N ARG A 374 16.77 2.61 -10.99
CA ARG A 374 16.16 3.48 -12.01
C ARG A 374 16.45 4.97 -11.76
N TYR A 375 16.60 5.38 -10.50
CA TYR A 375 16.66 6.80 -10.12
C TYR A 375 17.88 7.16 -9.24
N GLY A 376 18.68 6.18 -8.82
CA GLY A 376 19.85 6.35 -7.95
C GLY A 376 21.13 6.80 -8.63
#